data_838e0f1305557267b9533151976d870e
#
_entry.id   838e0f1305557267b9533151976d870e
#
_cell.length_a   1.000
_cell.length_b   1.000
_cell.length_c   1.000
_cell.angle_alpha   90.00
_cell.angle_beta   90.00
_cell.angle_gamma   90.00
#
_symmetry.space_group_name_H-M   'P 1'
#
loop_
_entity.id
_entity.type
_entity.pdbx_description
1 polymer ?
#
loop_
_entity_poly.entity_id
_entity_poly.type
_entity_poly.pdbx_seq_one_letter_code
_entity_poly.pdbx_strand_id
1 'polypeptide(L)'
;CGEGDLQSTLESCYQNLETNQGSSKYLPDSFNGRLAGILSGDVAINPHFSDWTRIIFMYCDGAMYQGHKAAPVSYKSTDLYFRGQNITQERFNWLNAKYAINTNATDIILAGSDDGAIGALLWANHLQDAVKGKVRVIADSGVLLDVVNPTTKRPHFQDAYINIMKLSNVEVGTPCAECNTKYPTERWRCLFFENLYATVKQSMFVVDSLYDEESFGISLGVDCIDSFGTLDLCNATEKASIEGYKSGVVNLLNKATAISGNGAWAPACVTRGGLLTKPTWTDNTFQTPMNSGYTIEKSVNNWFLGVAEPEKYKHVDTVSWPNNAPCSGVTTLQRSLMTE
;
A
#
# COMPACT_ATOMS: atom_id res chain seq x y z
N CYS A 1 1.07 -9.13 10.26
CA CYS A 1 0.30 -9.47 11.47
C CYS A 1 -0.96 -8.62 11.49
N GLY A 2 -2.14 -9.11 11.79
CA GLY A 2 -3.20 -8.17 12.06
C GLY A 2 -4.59 -8.51 11.56
N GLU A 3 -5.01 -9.75 11.64
CA GLU A 3 -6.40 -10.10 11.36
C GLU A 3 -7.11 -10.54 12.65
N GLY A 4 -8.34 -10.01 12.85
CA GLY A 4 -9.26 -10.46 13.88
C GLY A 4 -8.98 -9.94 15.29
N ASP A 5 -9.17 -10.80 16.31
CA ASP A 5 -8.93 -10.46 17.71
C ASP A 5 -7.44 -10.51 18.07
N LEU A 6 -7.13 -10.13 19.32
CA LEU A 6 -5.76 -10.08 19.82
C LEU A 6 -5.02 -11.42 19.68
N GLN A 7 -5.72 -12.54 19.89
CA GLN A 7 -5.12 -13.88 19.80
C GLN A 7 -4.79 -14.23 18.35
N SER A 8 -5.69 -13.94 17.42
CA SER A 8 -5.47 -14.13 15.98
C SER A 8 -4.34 -13.26 15.46
N THR A 9 -4.26 -12.01 15.93
CA THR A 9 -3.15 -11.09 15.60
C THR A 9 -1.80 -11.65 16.07
N LEU A 10 -1.71 -12.16 17.31
CA LEU A 10 -0.49 -12.77 17.83
C LEU A 10 -0.12 -14.06 17.08
N GLU A 11 -1.10 -14.87 16.71
CA GLU A 11 -0.88 -16.09 15.93
C GLU A 11 -0.32 -15.78 14.55
N SER A 12 -0.89 -14.81 13.85
CA SER A 12 -0.39 -14.35 12.55
C SER A 12 1.04 -13.80 12.64
N CYS A 13 1.35 -13.01 13.67
CA CYS A 13 2.73 -12.55 13.91
C CYS A 13 3.69 -13.73 14.18
N TYR A 14 3.25 -14.73 14.94
CA TYR A 14 4.04 -15.91 15.25
C TYR A 14 4.32 -16.76 14.00
N GLN A 15 3.32 -16.97 13.15
CA GLN A 15 3.47 -17.73 11.90
C GLN A 15 4.46 -17.07 10.93
N ASN A 16 4.59 -15.74 10.96
CA ASN A 16 5.52 -15.01 10.11
C ASN A 16 6.97 -15.04 10.59
N LEU A 17 7.26 -15.55 11.79
CA LEU A 17 8.63 -15.54 12.36
C LEU A 17 9.67 -16.27 11.51
N GLU A 18 9.26 -17.35 10.83
CA GLU A 18 10.14 -18.16 9.98
C GLU A 18 10.06 -17.77 8.50
N THR A 19 9.61 -16.55 8.22
CA THR A 19 9.51 -16.00 6.88
C THR A 19 10.34 -14.71 6.76
N ASN A 20 10.52 -14.23 5.53
CA ASN A 20 11.14 -12.92 5.26
C ASN A 20 10.30 -11.74 5.77
N GLN A 21 9.03 -11.96 6.13
CA GLN A 21 8.15 -10.96 6.73
C GLN A 21 8.30 -10.85 8.25
N GLY A 22 8.94 -11.82 8.90
CA GLY A 22 9.11 -11.82 10.35
C GLY A 22 10.56 -11.74 10.82
N SER A 23 11.53 -12.10 9.97
CA SER A 23 12.94 -12.12 10.39
C SER A 23 13.90 -11.80 9.25
N SER A 24 14.87 -10.93 9.54
CA SER A 24 15.96 -10.62 8.62
C SER A 24 16.86 -11.84 8.30
N LYS A 25 16.79 -12.91 9.09
CA LYS A 25 17.50 -14.17 8.84
C LYS A 25 17.14 -14.79 7.48
N TYR A 26 15.94 -14.57 7.02
CA TYR A 26 15.41 -15.13 5.77
C TYR A 26 15.50 -14.15 4.59
N LEU A 27 16.10 -12.97 4.80
CA LEU A 27 16.33 -12.02 3.73
C LEU A 27 17.58 -12.41 2.93
N PRO A 28 17.59 -12.23 1.61
CA PRO A 28 18.79 -12.43 0.81
C PRO A 28 19.84 -11.35 1.15
N ASP A 29 21.10 -11.69 1.07
CA ASP A 29 22.21 -10.75 1.25
C ASP A 29 22.23 -9.63 0.20
N SER A 30 21.66 -9.90 -0.96
CA SER A 30 21.49 -8.93 -2.05
C SER A 30 20.33 -9.30 -2.96
N PHE A 31 19.69 -8.28 -3.51
CA PHE A 31 18.68 -8.46 -4.56
C PHE A 31 19.38 -8.58 -5.93
N ASN A 32 19.96 -9.76 -6.21
CA ASN A 32 20.61 -10.04 -7.49
C ASN A 32 19.60 -10.37 -8.61
N GLY A 33 18.31 -10.42 -8.29
CA GLY A 33 17.23 -10.64 -9.23
C GLY A 33 16.95 -9.41 -10.10
N ARG A 34 16.28 -9.61 -11.22
CA ARG A 34 15.77 -8.52 -12.03
C ARG A 34 14.65 -7.83 -11.26
N LEU A 35 14.92 -6.65 -10.74
CA LEU A 35 13.88 -5.78 -10.20
C LEU A 35 12.94 -5.39 -11.36
N ALA A 36 11.65 -5.38 -11.10
CA ALA A 36 10.62 -5.11 -12.11
C ALA A 36 9.90 -3.77 -11.83
N GLY A 37 9.11 -3.33 -12.78
CA GLY A 37 8.30 -2.13 -12.67
C GLY A 37 9.13 -0.89 -12.37
N ILE A 38 8.71 -0.08 -11.43
CA ILE A 38 9.40 1.16 -11.00
C ILE A 38 10.81 0.90 -10.45
N LEU A 39 11.09 -0.32 -10.00
CA LEU A 39 12.41 -0.72 -9.52
C LEU A 39 13.33 -1.26 -10.62
N SER A 40 12.86 -1.37 -11.86
CA SER A 40 13.69 -1.86 -12.97
C SER A 40 14.83 -0.89 -13.30
N GLY A 41 16.03 -1.46 -13.54
CA GLY A 41 17.15 -0.72 -14.11
C GLY A 41 17.16 -0.70 -15.64
N ASP A 42 16.18 -1.33 -16.28
CA ASP A 42 16.03 -1.34 -17.74
C ASP A 42 15.25 -0.09 -18.18
N VAL A 43 15.89 0.75 -18.98
CA VAL A 43 15.26 1.96 -19.53
C VAL A 43 14.04 1.68 -20.40
N ALA A 44 13.94 0.49 -21.00
CA ALA A 44 12.78 0.10 -21.79
C ALA A 44 11.55 -0.19 -20.91
N ILE A 45 11.77 -0.59 -19.66
CA ILE A 45 10.72 -0.87 -18.68
C ILE A 45 10.43 0.37 -17.82
N ASN A 46 11.47 1.10 -17.45
CA ASN A 46 11.39 2.21 -16.49
C ASN A 46 12.19 3.42 -16.99
N PRO A 47 11.71 4.12 -18.03
CA PRO A 47 12.47 5.16 -18.72
C PRO A 47 12.83 6.35 -17.83
N HIS A 48 12.06 6.65 -16.78
CA HIS A 48 12.26 7.83 -15.94
C HIS A 48 13.03 7.58 -14.64
N PHE A 49 13.04 6.33 -14.14
CA PHE A 49 13.67 6.02 -12.84
C PHE A 49 14.71 4.89 -12.92
N SER A 50 15.06 4.43 -14.14
CA SER A 50 15.98 3.30 -14.33
C SER A 50 17.39 3.54 -13.78
N ASP A 51 17.84 4.78 -13.74
CA ASP A 51 19.15 5.22 -13.22
C ASP A 51 19.11 5.72 -11.76
N TRP A 52 17.92 5.71 -11.14
CA TRP A 52 17.79 6.14 -9.74
C TRP A 52 18.40 5.14 -8.77
N THR A 53 18.91 5.67 -7.64
CA THR A 53 19.28 4.84 -6.50
C THR A 53 18.03 4.23 -5.88
N ARG A 54 18.00 2.89 -5.77
CA ARG A 54 16.88 2.12 -5.24
C ARG A 54 17.22 1.56 -3.87
N ILE A 55 16.33 1.79 -2.92
CA ILE A 55 16.48 1.37 -1.54
C ILE A 55 15.21 0.63 -1.13
N ILE A 56 15.33 -0.59 -0.67
CA ILE A 56 14.21 -1.41 -0.24
C ILE A 56 14.25 -1.53 1.28
N PHE A 57 13.21 -1.04 1.94
CA PHE A 57 13.01 -1.21 3.37
C PHE A 57 12.20 -2.49 3.59
N MET A 58 12.87 -3.52 4.11
CA MET A 58 12.19 -4.78 4.41
C MET A 58 11.24 -4.60 5.59
N TYR A 59 10.05 -5.14 5.44
CA TYR A 59 9.01 -5.14 6.45
C TYR A 59 9.13 -6.37 7.34
N CYS A 60 9.18 -6.19 8.65
CA CYS A 60 9.34 -7.32 9.58
C CYS A 60 8.77 -7.09 10.99
N ASP A 61 8.03 -5.98 11.22
CA ASP A 61 7.47 -5.72 12.55
C ASP A 61 5.95 -5.90 12.66
N GLY A 62 5.29 -6.16 11.53
CA GLY A 62 3.85 -6.38 11.47
C GLY A 62 2.99 -5.18 11.91
N ALA A 63 3.58 -3.97 12.03
CA ALA A 63 2.92 -2.77 12.55
C ALA A 63 3.10 -1.55 11.62
N MET A 64 3.09 -1.74 10.31
CA MET A 64 3.22 -0.70 9.27
C MET A 64 4.41 0.25 9.55
N TYR A 65 5.57 -0.33 9.91
CA TYR A 65 6.81 0.41 10.22
C TYR A 65 6.71 1.37 11.41
N GLN A 66 5.77 1.14 12.34
CA GLN A 66 5.49 2.04 13.47
C GLN A 66 5.77 1.42 14.85
N GLY A 67 6.01 0.11 14.94
CA GLY A 67 6.20 -0.54 16.24
C GLY A 67 7.31 0.14 17.05
N HIS A 68 7.01 0.46 18.31
CA HIS A 68 7.93 1.15 19.25
C HIS A 68 7.96 0.46 20.62
N LYS A 69 7.88 -0.86 20.64
CA LYS A 69 7.87 -1.62 21.89
C LYS A 69 9.28 -1.99 22.32
N ALA A 70 9.69 -1.51 23.49
CA ALA A 70 11.03 -1.77 24.02
C ALA A 70 11.23 -3.25 24.39
N ALA A 71 10.27 -3.84 25.13
CA ALA A 71 10.29 -5.26 25.51
C ALA A 71 9.56 -6.11 24.47
N PRO A 72 10.01 -7.35 24.22
CA PRO A 72 9.27 -8.28 23.37
C PRO A 72 7.92 -8.67 23.98
N VAL A 73 7.04 -9.21 23.15
CA VAL A 73 5.81 -9.88 23.56
C VAL A 73 6.06 -11.38 23.49
N SER A 74 6.03 -12.06 24.63
CA SER A 74 6.16 -13.52 24.66
C SER A 74 4.87 -14.19 24.19
N TYR A 75 4.98 -15.06 23.18
CA TYR A 75 3.89 -15.86 22.67
C TYR A 75 4.40 -17.26 22.29
N LYS A 76 3.73 -18.32 22.76
CA LYS A 76 4.15 -19.73 22.55
C LYS A 76 5.65 -19.97 22.81
N SER A 77 6.14 -19.43 23.94
CA SER A 77 7.55 -19.50 24.35
C SER A 77 8.55 -18.86 23.38
N THR A 78 8.09 -17.95 22.52
CA THR A 78 8.91 -17.19 21.58
C THR A 78 8.68 -15.70 21.77
N ASP A 79 9.72 -14.91 21.59
CA ASP A 79 9.66 -13.45 21.72
C ASP A 79 9.38 -12.79 20.39
N LEU A 80 8.29 -12.01 20.32
CA LEU A 80 7.90 -11.19 19.19
C LEU A 80 8.35 -9.74 19.40
N TYR A 81 9.03 -9.15 18.41
CA TYR A 81 9.58 -7.81 18.48
C TYR A 81 8.84 -6.85 17.55
N PHE A 82 8.28 -5.77 18.12
CA PHE A 82 7.56 -4.73 17.39
C PHE A 82 8.38 -3.42 17.44
N ARG A 83 9.35 -3.26 16.55
CA ARG A 83 10.35 -2.17 16.55
C ARG A 83 10.48 -1.43 15.22
N GLY A 84 9.46 -1.48 14.38
CA GLY A 84 9.48 -0.91 13.03
C GLY A 84 9.81 0.57 12.99
N GLN A 85 9.34 1.36 13.96
CA GLN A 85 9.66 2.78 14.06
C GLN A 85 11.16 3.00 14.29
N ASN A 86 11.74 2.31 15.26
CA ASN A 86 13.16 2.43 15.56
C ASN A 86 14.01 1.97 14.37
N ILE A 87 13.66 0.83 13.77
CA ILE A 87 14.35 0.29 12.60
C ILE A 87 14.29 1.26 11.42
N THR A 88 13.13 1.85 11.14
CA THR A 88 12.95 2.80 10.03
C THR A 88 13.75 4.07 10.28
N GLN A 89 13.74 4.61 11.50
CA GLN A 89 14.54 5.78 11.87
C GLN A 89 16.03 5.51 11.70
N GLU A 90 16.52 4.36 12.18
CA GLU A 90 17.93 3.98 12.04
C GLU A 90 18.34 3.76 10.58
N ARG A 91 17.45 3.26 9.74
CA ARG A 91 17.68 3.17 8.28
C ARG A 91 17.83 4.56 7.66
N PHE A 92 16.99 5.53 8.02
CA PHE A 92 17.16 6.91 7.55
C PHE A 92 18.47 7.52 8.06
N ASN A 93 18.84 7.31 9.32
CA ASN A 93 20.10 7.76 9.89
C ASN A 93 21.30 7.15 9.13
N TRP A 94 21.25 5.85 8.83
CA TRP A 94 22.28 5.15 8.06
C TRP A 94 22.38 5.67 6.63
N LEU A 95 21.27 5.87 5.94
CA LEU A 95 21.24 6.44 4.59
C LEU A 95 21.82 7.84 4.57
N ASN A 96 21.51 8.64 5.58
CA ASN A 96 22.09 9.97 5.71
C ASN A 96 23.60 9.92 5.95
N ALA A 97 24.06 9.06 6.85
CA ALA A 97 25.49 8.91 7.14
C ALA A 97 26.27 8.39 5.92
N LYS A 98 25.70 7.49 5.13
CA LYS A 98 26.36 6.86 3.98
C LYS A 98 26.28 7.67 2.70
N TYR A 99 25.16 8.30 2.42
CA TYR A 99 24.85 8.95 1.13
C TYR A 99 24.53 10.44 1.25
N ALA A 100 24.48 10.96 2.50
CA ALA A 100 24.06 12.34 2.78
C ALA A 100 22.73 12.70 2.12
N ILE A 101 21.73 11.83 2.22
CA ILE A 101 20.42 12.02 1.56
C ILE A 101 19.73 13.31 1.97
N ASN A 102 19.99 13.79 3.20
CA ASN A 102 19.44 15.05 3.72
C ASN A 102 19.87 16.28 2.91
N THR A 103 21.00 16.22 2.21
CA THR A 103 21.55 17.35 1.44
C THR A 103 21.73 17.05 -0.03
N ASN A 104 22.00 15.80 -0.41
CA ASN A 104 22.39 15.44 -1.78
C ASN A 104 21.21 14.94 -2.62
N ALA A 105 20.18 14.37 -2.00
CA ALA A 105 18.99 13.96 -2.74
C ALA A 105 18.21 15.20 -3.19
N THR A 106 17.91 15.29 -4.48
CA THR A 106 17.07 16.34 -5.07
C THR A 106 15.59 15.95 -5.07
N ASP A 107 15.34 14.69 -5.38
CA ASP A 107 14.02 14.09 -5.41
C ASP A 107 14.06 12.72 -4.72
N ILE A 108 13.02 12.43 -3.94
CA ILE A 108 12.83 11.16 -3.26
C ILE A 108 11.41 10.68 -3.52
N ILE A 109 11.26 9.46 -4.03
CA ILE A 109 9.98 8.78 -4.08
C ILE A 109 9.93 7.79 -2.93
N LEU A 110 9.04 8.01 -1.98
CA LEU A 110 8.74 7.09 -0.90
C LEU A 110 7.53 6.25 -1.34
N ALA A 111 7.78 5.00 -1.70
CA ALA A 111 6.75 4.11 -2.23
C ALA A 111 6.57 2.88 -1.34
N GLY A 112 5.36 2.35 -1.31
CA GLY A 112 5.07 1.10 -0.62
C GLY A 112 3.80 0.44 -1.15
N SER A 113 3.69 -0.87 -0.94
CA SER A 113 2.52 -1.67 -1.32
C SER A 113 1.89 -2.28 -0.07
N ASP A 114 0.58 -2.37 -0.02
CA ASP A 114 -0.21 -2.88 1.11
C ASP A 114 0.14 -2.15 2.43
N ASP A 115 0.58 -2.86 3.48
CA ASP A 115 1.10 -2.27 4.72
C ASP A 115 2.23 -1.24 4.47
N GLY A 116 3.01 -1.48 3.41
CA GLY A 116 4.05 -0.55 2.96
C GLY A 116 3.50 0.76 2.41
N ALA A 117 2.32 0.75 1.79
CA ALA A 117 1.64 1.96 1.34
C ALA A 117 1.23 2.84 2.53
N ILE A 118 0.65 2.22 3.55
CA ILE A 118 0.32 2.91 4.82
C ILE A 118 1.60 3.44 5.46
N GLY A 119 2.65 2.62 5.54
CA GLY A 119 3.96 3.02 6.05
C GLY A 119 4.54 4.23 5.30
N ALA A 120 4.50 4.24 3.97
CA ALA A 120 4.99 5.36 3.16
C ALA A 120 4.23 6.67 3.47
N LEU A 121 2.90 6.60 3.56
CA LEU A 121 2.08 7.76 3.91
C LEU A 121 2.38 8.28 5.33
N LEU A 122 2.53 7.39 6.30
CA LEU A 122 2.84 7.75 7.69
C LEU A 122 4.20 8.46 7.84
N TRP A 123 5.22 8.00 7.10
CA TRP A 123 6.58 8.52 7.19
C TRP A 123 6.86 9.72 6.28
N ALA A 124 5.94 10.08 5.39
CA ALA A 124 6.16 11.10 4.35
C ALA A 124 6.54 12.48 4.91
N ASN A 125 5.76 13.00 5.86
CA ASN A 125 6.03 14.31 6.47
C ASN A 125 7.36 14.29 7.23
N HIS A 126 7.61 13.23 8.03
CA HIS A 126 8.85 13.07 8.79
C HIS A 126 10.10 13.03 7.89
N LEU A 127 10.02 12.30 6.78
CA LEU A 127 11.13 12.24 5.83
C LEU A 127 11.35 13.61 5.16
N GLN A 128 10.29 14.32 4.78
CA GLN A 128 10.41 15.65 4.17
C GLN A 128 11.06 16.66 5.14
N ASP A 129 10.73 16.60 6.43
CA ASP A 129 11.32 17.47 7.43
C ASP A 129 12.83 17.18 7.64
N ALA A 130 13.27 15.95 7.35
CA ALA A 130 14.64 15.50 7.49
C ALA A 130 15.54 15.77 6.27
N VAL A 131 14.97 16.08 5.09
CA VAL A 131 15.72 16.22 3.83
C VAL A 131 15.43 17.55 3.13
N LYS A 132 16.41 18.04 2.35
CA LYS A 132 16.25 19.24 1.52
C LYS A 132 15.55 18.95 0.19
N GLY A 133 15.71 17.75 -0.31
CA GLY A 133 15.09 17.30 -1.56
C GLY A 133 13.58 17.21 -1.47
N LYS A 134 12.93 17.14 -2.59
CA LYS A 134 11.46 17.04 -2.67
C LYS A 134 11.04 15.59 -2.47
N VAL A 135 10.29 15.31 -1.41
CA VAL A 135 9.66 14.01 -1.19
C VAL A 135 8.33 13.95 -1.91
N ARG A 136 8.08 12.83 -2.58
CA ARG A 136 6.79 12.45 -3.16
C ARG A 136 6.42 11.06 -2.69
N VAL A 137 5.14 10.75 -2.62
CA VAL A 137 4.66 9.46 -2.08
C VAL A 137 3.91 8.69 -3.15
N ILE A 138 4.18 7.38 -3.24
CA ILE A 138 3.34 6.47 -4.03
C ILE A 138 2.78 5.40 -3.09
N ALA A 139 1.46 5.33 -2.99
CA ALA A 139 0.75 4.32 -2.22
C ALA A 139 0.10 3.31 -3.19
N ASP A 140 0.52 2.05 -3.13
CA ASP A 140 0.02 0.96 -3.96
C ASP A 140 -0.81 0.00 -3.11
N SER A 141 -2.09 -0.16 -3.43
CA SER A 141 -3.03 -1.06 -2.72
C SER A 141 -3.18 -0.75 -1.22
N GLY A 142 -3.21 0.53 -0.87
CA GLY A 142 -3.34 1.00 0.51
C GLY A 142 -4.68 1.63 0.85
N VAL A 143 -5.67 1.59 -0.03
CA VAL A 143 -6.98 2.21 0.18
C VAL A 143 -7.95 1.21 0.80
N LEU A 144 -7.88 1.06 2.11
CA LEU A 144 -8.82 0.24 2.87
C LEU A 144 -9.92 1.12 3.46
N LEU A 145 -11.17 0.63 3.39
CA LEU A 145 -12.32 1.28 4.00
C LEU A 145 -12.62 0.69 5.38
N ASP A 146 -12.93 1.56 6.34
CA ASP A 146 -13.44 1.15 7.66
C ASP A 146 -14.93 0.80 7.54
N VAL A 147 -15.21 -0.46 7.25
CA VAL A 147 -16.58 -0.96 7.09
C VAL A 147 -16.86 -2.13 8.03
N VAL A 148 -18.12 -2.27 8.41
CA VAL A 148 -18.59 -3.40 9.22
C VAL A 148 -18.91 -4.57 8.28
N ASN A 149 -18.27 -5.70 8.51
CA ASN A 149 -18.55 -6.93 7.77
C ASN A 149 -20.03 -7.35 7.97
N PRO A 150 -20.81 -7.49 6.90
CA PRO A 150 -22.24 -7.74 7.00
C PRO A 150 -22.58 -9.12 7.59
N THR A 151 -21.67 -10.09 7.55
CA THR A 151 -21.83 -11.43 8.10
C THR A 151 -21.47 -11.50 9.57
N THR A 152 -20.26 -11.05 9.93
CA THR A 152 -19.74 -11.14 11.30
C THR A 152 -20.20 -10.00 12.20
N LYS A 153 -20.75 -8.91 11.63
CA LYS A 153 -21.14 -7.67 12.31
C LYS A 153 -19.97 -6.97 13.01
N ARG A 154 -18.73 -7.20 12.55
CA ARG A 154 -17.50 -6.64 13.12
C ARG A 154 -16.74 -5.81 12.07
N PRO A 155 -16.10 -4.71 12.48
CA PRO A 155 -15.18 -3.95 11.64
C PRO A 155 -13.79 -4.58 11.70
N HIS A 156 -13.51 -5.60 10.88
CA HIS A 156 -12.31 -6.45 10.99
C HIS A 156 -11.01 -5.67 10.93
N PHE A 157 -10.85 -4.74 9.98
CA PHE A 157 -9.63 -3.92 9.89
C PHE A 157 -9.48 -2.98 11.09
N GLN A 158 -10.57 -2.37 11.57
CA GLN A 158 -10.53 -1.55 12.77
C GLN A 158 -10.07 -2.36 13.99
N ASP A 159 -10.64 -3.54 14.20
CA ASP A 159 -10.25 -4.44 15.29
C ASP A 159 -8.77 -4.83 15.19
N ALA A 160 -8.31 -5.19 14.00
CA ALA A 160 -6.91 -5.53 13.74
C ALA A 160 -5.97 -4.35 14.03
N TYR A 161 -6.29 -3.16 13.57
CA TYR A 161 -5.48 -1.96 13.78
C TYR A 161 -5.43 -1.55 15.25
N ILE A 162 -6.54 -1.64 15.98
CA ILE A 162 -6.56 -1.41 17.44
C ILE A 162 -5.64 -2.42 18.14
N ASN A 163 -5.68 -3.68 17.76
CA ASN A 163 -4.87 -4.73 18.38
C ASN A 163 -3.38 -4.56 18.08
N ILE A 164 -3.01 -4.32 16.83
CA ILE A 164 -1.60 -4.14 16.49
C ILE A 164 -1.01 -2.89 17.13
N MET A 165 -1.75 -1.80 17.25
CA MET A 165 -1.29 -0.60 17.94
C MET A 165 -1.04 -0.87 19.44
N LYS A 166 -1.91 -1.62 20.11
CA LYS A 166 -1.72 -2.03 21.52
C LYS A 166 -0.50 -2.95 21.68
N LEU A 167 -0.35 -3.95 20.79
CA LEU A 167 0.76 -4.89 20.82
C LEU A 167 2.11 -4.21 20.59
N SER A 168 2.15 -3.30 19.65
CA SER A 168 3.39 -2.67 19.18
C SER A 168 3.73 -1.36 19.90
N ASN A 169 2.90 -0.91 20.85
CA ASN A 169 3.08 0.33 21.61
C ASN A 169 3.26 1.57 20.71
N VAL A 170 2.50 1.65 19.63
CA VAL A 170 2.57 2.76 18.64
C VAL A 170 2.15 4.10 19.25
N GLU A 171 1.59 4.12 20.46
CA GLU A 171 1.13 5.36 21.13
C GLU A 171 2.25 6.36 21.39
N VAL A 172 3.52 5.92 21.41
CA VAL A 172 4.67 6.75 21.69
C VAL A 172 5.40 7.12 20.41
N GLY A 173 5.17 8.34 19.89
CA GLY A 173 6.04 8.92 18.87
C GLY A 173 5.82 8.43 17.44
N THR A 174 4.58 8.19 17.01
CA THR A 174 4.29 7.85 15.62
C THR A 174 4.79 8.91 14.64
N PRO A 175 5.27 8.50 13.46
CA PRO A 175 5.83 9.42 12.46
C PRO A 175 4.81 10.40 11.87
N CYS A 176 3.51 10.16 12.02
CA CYS A 176 2.44 11.04 11.53
C CYS A 176 1.87 11.92 12.66
N ALA A 177 2.59 12.95 13.08
CA ALA A 177 2.19 13.85 14.16
C ALA A 177 0.85 14.55 13.86
N GLU A 178 0.60 14.95 12.63
CA GLU A 178 -0.62 15.65 12.21
C GLU A 178 -1.87 14.77 12.40
N CYS A 179 -1.82 13.52 11.95
CA CYS A 179 -2.93 12.60 12.11
C CYS A 179 -3.17 12.26 13.58
N ASN A 180 -2.10 12.05 14.34
CA ASN A 180 -2.20 11.77 15.78
C ASN A 180 -2.78 12.93 16.58
N THR A 181 -2.49 14.16 16.17
CA THR A 181 -3.10 15.35 16.77
C THR A 181 -4.60 15.41 16.48
N LYS A 182 -5.01 14.98 15.30
CA LYS A 182 -6.43 14.91 14.91
C LYS A 182 -7.19 13.81 15.67
N TYR A 183 -6.53 12.68 15.94
CA TYR A 183 -7.12 11.50 16.59
C TYR A 183 -6.32 11.07 17.83
N PRO A 184 -6.25 11.88 18.91
CA PRO A 184 -5.33 11.64 20.03
C PRO A 184 -5.65 10.37 20.83
N THR A 185 -6.92 9.94 20.87
CA THR A 185 -7.39 8.75 21.59
C THR A 185 -7.73 7.57 20.69
N GLU A 186 -7.80 7.79 19.39
CA GLU A 186 -8.17 6.79 18.38
C GLU A 186 -7.15 6.76 17.24
N ARG A 187 -5.86 6.69 17.59
CA ARG A 187 -4.75 6.77 16.63
C ARG A 187 -4.77 5.68 15.56
N TRP A 188 -5.44 4.56 15.83
CA TRP A 188 -5.70 3.51 14.85
C TRP A 188 -6.40 4.03 13.59
N ARG A 189 -7.18 5.12 13.70
CA ARG A 189 -7.80 5.79 12.53
C ARG A 189 -6.78 6.26 11.51
N CYS A 190 -5.56 6.57 11.95
CA CYS A 190 -4.47 6.98 11.07
C CYS A 190 -3.88 5.82 10.22
N LEU A 191 -4.34 4.60 10.41
CA LEU A 191 -4.00 3.46 9.54
C LEU A 191 -4.99 3.32 8.37
N PHE A 192 -6.11 4.03 8.40
CA PHE A 192 -7.03 4.09 7.28
C PHE A 192 -6.70 5.26 6.35
N PHE A 193 -6.66 4.97 5.06
CA PHE A 193 -6.34 5.97 4.04
C PHE A 193 -7.24 7.20 4.12
N GLU A 194 -8.53 7.03 4.40
CA GLU A 194 -9.52 8.13 4.52
C GLU A 194 -9.15 9.20 5.56
N ASN A 195 -8.43 8.83 6.59
CA ASN A 195 -8.00 9.73 7.66
C ASN A 195 -6.57 10.23 7.46
N LEU A 196 -5.76 9.46 6.75
CA LEU A 196 -4.33 9.69 6.59
C LEU A 196 -4.01 10.61 5.40
N TYR A 197 -4.64 10.41 4.22
CA TYR A 197 -4.27 11.12 3.00
C TYR A 197 -4.31 12.65 3.16
N ALA A 198 -5.28 13.18 3.91
CA ALA A 198 -5.44 14.62 4.12
C ALA A 198 -4.39 15.25 5.06
N THR A 199 -3.58 14.42 5.74
CA THR A 199 -2.51 14.86 6.66
C THR A 199 -1.13 14.80 6.02
N VAL A 200 -0.99 14.14 4.87
CA VAL A 200 0.23 14.07 4.08
C VAL A 200 0.35 15.37 3.27
N LYS A 201 1.46 16.09 3.48
CA LYS A 201 1.73 17.39 2.83
C LYS A 201 2.39 17.25 1.46
N GLN A 202 2.98 16.09 1.21
CA GLN A 202 3.68 15.79 -0.04
C GLN A 202 2.69 15.43 -1.14
N SER A 203 3.08 15.72 -2.38
CA SER A 203 2.37 15.22 -3.56
C SER A 203 2.33 13.70 -3.51
N MET A 204 1.15 13.14 -3.72
CA MET A 204 0.87 11.72 -3.58
C MET A 204 0.30 11.15 -4.88
N PHE A 205 0.71 9.94 -5.23
CA PHE A 205 0.10 9.14 -6.28
C PHE A 205 -0.45 7.84 -5.70
N VAL A 206 -1.71 7.54 -5.95
CA VAL A 206 -2.35 6.33 -5.45
C VAL A 206 -2.52 5.35 -6.60
N VAL A 207 -1.98 4.15 -6.45
CA VAL A 207 -2.24 3.00 -7.31
C VAL A 207 -3.10 2.04 -6.52
N ASP A 208 -4.27 1.72 -7.02
CA ASP A 208 -5.19 0.81 -6.30
C ASP A 208 -6.08 0.05 -7.28
N SER A 209 -6.76 -0.96 -6.80
CA SER A 209 -7.82 -1.63 -7.53
C SER A 209 -9.19 -1.24 -6.97
N LEU A 210 -10.15 -0.97 -7.86
CA LEU A 210 -11.54 -0.76 -7.42
C LEU A 210 -12.21 -2.06 -6.97
N TYR A 211 -11.60 -3.22 -7.28
CA TYR A 211 -12.08 -4.55 -6.92
C TYR A 211 -10.98 -5.36 -6.23
N ASP A 212 -10.53 -4.86 -5.07
CA ASP A 212 -9.53 -5.54 -4.24
C ASP A 212 -10.14 -6.78 -3.57
N GLU A 213 -9.76 -7.96 -4.03
CA GLU A 213 -10.30 -9.25 -3.57
C GLU A 213 -10.05 -9.52 -2.08
N GLU A 214 -8.89 -9.11 -1.54
CA GLU A 214 -8.60 -9.31 -0.12
C GLU A 214 -9.46 -8.41 0.77
N SER A 215 -9.63 -7.15 0.36
CA SER A 215 -10.56 -6.24 1.04
C SER A 215 -12.00 -6.79 1.03
N PHE A 216 -12.43 -7.44 -0.04
CA PHE A 216 -13.75 -8.05 -0.10
C PHE A 216 -13.87 -9.24 0.85
N GLY A 217 -12.87 -10.13 0.88
CA GLY A 217 -12.84 -11.26 1.81
C GLY A 217 -12.90 -10.80 3.26
N ILE A 218 -12.02 -9.91 3.65
CA ILE A 218 -11.88 -9.45 5.04
C ILE A 218 -13.00 -8.48 5.43
N SER A 219 -13.24 -7.43 4.63
CA SER A 219 -14.20 -6.37 4.99
C SER A 219 -15.64 -6.77 4.81
N LEU A 220 -15.96 -7.53 3.76
CA LEU A 220 -17.34 -7.89 3.41
C LEU A 220 -17.69 -9.34 3.74
N GLY A 221 -16.70 -10.21 3.97
CA GLY A 221 -16.90 -11.66 4.15
C GLY A 221 -17.39 -12.31 2.85
N VAL A 222 -16.95 -11.80 1.71
CA VAL A 222 -17.28 -12.32 0.37
C VAL A 222 -16.23 -13.35 -0.01
N ASP A 223 -16.68 -14.57 -0.30
CA ASP A 223 -15.83 -15.72 -0.69
C ASP A 223 -16.31 -16.33 -2.02
N CYS A 224 -16.82 -15.49 -2.91
CA CYS A 224 -17.37 -15.93 -4.19
C CYS A 224 -16.48 -15.57 -5.39
N ILE A 225 -15.33 -14.95 -5.15
CA ILE A 225 -14.37 -14.62 -6.21
C ILE A 225 -13.63 -15.90 -6.59
N ASP A 226 -13.73 -16.30 -7.83
CA ASP A 226 -13.07 -17.53 -8.30
C ASP A 226 -11.56 -17.35 -8.52
N SER A 227 -10.87 -18.46 -8.80
CA SER A 227 -9.42 -18.46 -9.07
C SER A 227 -9.02 -17.65 -10.31
N PHE A 228 -9.98 -17.28 -11.16
CA PHE A 228 -9.76 -16.42 -12.33
C PHE A 228 -10.00 -14.94 -12.02
N GLY A 229 -10.45 -14.61 -10.77
CA GLY A 229 -10.78 -13.26 -10.35
C GLY A 229 -12.09 -12.78 -10.96
N THR A 230 -13.06 -13.67 -11.17
CA THR A 230 -14.38 -13.28 -11.63
C THR A 230 -15.36 -13.21 -10.46
N LEU A 231 -16.42 -12.43 -10.67
CA LEU A 231 -17.56 -12.34 -9.73
C LEU A 231 -18.73 -13.24 -10.17
N ASP A 232 -18.50 -14.21 -11.05
CA ASP A 232 -19.58 -15.00 -11.64
C ASP A 232 -20.26 -15.90 -10.62
N LEU A 233 -19.52 -16.38 -9.63
CA LEU A 233 -20.05 -17.20 -8.54
C LEU A 233 -20.76 -16.38 -7.44
N CYS A 234 -20.61 -15.06 -7.46
CA CYS A 234 -21.23 -14.18 -6.47
C CYS A 234 -22.74 -14.04 -6.73
N ASN A 235 -23.51 -14.15 -5.66
CA ASN A 235 -24.95 -13.88 -5.70
C ASN A 235 -25.24 -12.35 -5.79
N ALA A 236 -26.51 -11.99 -5.96
CA ALA A 236 -26.91 -10.59 -6.14
C ALA A 236 -26.58 -9.70 -4.92
N THR A 237 -26.67 -10.24 -3.70
CA THR A 237 -26.37 -9.49 -2.47
C THR A 237 -24.87 -9.24 -2.32
N GLU A 238 -24.05 -10.25 -2.62
CA GLU A 238 -22.59 -10.12 -2.60
C GLU A 238 -22.13 -9.11 -3.66
N LYS A 239 -22.63 -9.21 -4.88
CA LYS A 239 -22.34 -8.22 -5.95
C LYS A 239 -22.74 -6.80 -5.54
N ALA A 240 -23.90 -6.62 -4.90
CA ALA A 240 -24.31 -5.31 -4.40
C ALA A 240 -23.38 -4.78 -3.30
N SER A 241 -22.90 -5.63 -2.41
CA SER A 241 -21.94 -5.27 -1.36
C SER A 241 -20.59 -4.86 -1.96
N ILE A 242 -20.09 -5.60 -2.95
CA ILE A 242 -18.85 -5.30 -3.69
C ILE A 242 -18.98 -3.95 -4.40
N GLU A 243 -20.07 -3.69 -5.11
CA GLU A 243 -20.29 -2.40 -5.80
C GLU A 243 -20.43 -1.23 -4.80
N GLY A 244 -21.01 -1.48 -3.63
CA GLY A 244 -21.04 -0.50 -2.53
C GLY A 244 -19.64 -0.14 -2.03
N TYR A 245 -18.77 -1.13 -1.80
CA TYR A 245 -17.39 -0.94 -1.38
C TYR A 245 -16.60 -0.19 -2.47
N LYS A 246 -16.66 -0.64 -3.73
CA LYS A 246 -16.07 0.06 -4.88
C LYS A 246 -16.45 1.53 -4.90
N SER A 247 -17.74 1.84 -4.72
CA SER A 247 -18.23 3.22 -4.73
C SER A 247 -17.61 4.05 -3.61
N GLY A 248 -17.36 3.45 -2.45
CA GLY A 248 -16.63 4.05 -1.34
C GLY A 248 -15.18 4.37 -1.72
N VAL A 249 -14.47 3.42 -2.33
CA VAL A 249 -13.08 3.60 -2.81
C VAL A 249 -13.02 4.72 -3.85
N VAL A 250 -13.89 4.71 -4.86
CA VAL A 250 -13.98 5.77 -5.90
C VAL A 250 -14.19 7.15 -5.27
N ASN A 251 -15.12 7.27 -4.31
CA ASN A 251 -15.38 8.54 -3.63
C ASN A 251 -14.13 9.02 -2.86
N LEU A 252 -13.43 8.13 -2.21
CA LEU A 252 -12.23 8.44 -1.45
C LEU A 252 -11.07 8.87 -2.36
N LEU A 253 -10.83 8.14 -3.45
CA LEU A 253 -9.83 8.49 -4.45
C LEU A 253 -10.11 9.85 -5.11
N ASN A 254 -11.38 10.14 -5.42
CA ASN A 254 -11.78 11.44 -5.96
C ASN A 254 -11.49 12.58 -4.97
N LYS A 255 -11.73 12.38 -3.68
CA LYS A 255 -11.36 13.36 -2.64
C LYS A 255 -9.84 13.54 -2.55
N ALA A 256 -9.07 12.47 -2.58
CA ALA A 256 -7.61 12.54 -2.51
C ALA A 256 -7.03 13.24 -3.74
N THR A 257 -7.54 12.95 -4.93
CA THR A 257 -7.08 13.57 -6.20
C THR A 257 -7.59 14.99 -6.42
N ALA A 258 -8.60 15.44 -5.67
CA ALA A 258 -9.01 16.84 -5.64
C ALA A 258 -7.94 17.76 -5.02
N ILE A 259 -7.05 17.20 -4.18
CA ILE A 259 -5.89 17.93 -3.66
C ILE A 259 -4.92 18.18 -4.82
N SER A 260 -4.49 19.43 -4.97
CA SER A 260 -3.55 19.81 -6.03
C SER A 260 -2.23 19.04 -5.93
N GLY A 261 -1.74 18.55 -7.05
CA GLY A 261 -0.50 17.77 -7.12
C GLY A 261 -0.68 16.28 -6.84
N ASN A 262 -1.85 15.83 -6.40
CA ASN A 262 -2.11 14.40 -6.23
C ASN A 262 -2.61 13.76 -7.53
N GLY A 263 -2.25 12.49 -7.72
CA GLY A 263 -2.68 11.65 -8.83
C GLY A 263 -3.22 10.31 -8.36
N ALA A 264 -3.83 9.56 -9.27
CA ALA A 264 -4.26 8.20 -9.03
C ALA A 264 -4.30 7.39 -10.32
N TRP A 265 -4.15 6.08 -10.17
CA TRP A 265 -4.43 5.10 -11.22
C TRP A 265 -5.15 3.91 -10.58
N ALA A 266 -6.44 3.77 -10.84
CA ALA A 266 -7.31 2.81 -10.19
C ALA A 266 -8.29 2.16 -11.19
N PRO A 267 -7.98 0.98 -11.72
CA PRO A 267 -8.81 0.27 -12.69
C PRO A 267 -9.95 -0.48 -11.99
N ALA A 268 -11.02 -0.72 -12.75
CA ALA A 268 -12.10 -1.63 -12.35
C ALA A 268 -11.72 -3.10 -12.58
N CYS A 269 -10.62 -3.55 -11.97
CA CYS A 269 -10.08 -4.90 -12.09
C CYS A 269 -10.12 -5.63 -10.76
N VAL A 270 -10.29 -6.95 -10.78
CA VAL A 270 -10.07 -7.79 -9.59
C VAL A 270 -8.58 -8.08 -9.49
N THR A 271 -7.88 -7.31 -8.68
CA THR A 271 -6.42 -7.45 -8.47
C THR A 271 -6.01 -6.78 -7.17
N ARG A 272 -4.82 -7.12 -6.64
CA ARG A 272 -4.23 -6.49 -5.46
C ARG A 272 -2.71 -6.53 -5.50
N GLY A 273 -2.12 -5.55 -4.84
CA GLY A 273 -0.74 -5.51 -4.34
C GLY A 273 0.37 -5.53 -5.38
N GLY A 274 1.42 -4.80 -5.11
CA GLY A 274 2.66 -4.83 -5.87
C GLY A 274 2.54 -4.38 -7.33
N LEU A 275 1.50 -3.64 -7.70
CA LEU A 275 1.26 -3.21 -9.09
C LEU A 275 2.42 -2.37 -9.65
N LEU A 276 3.09 -1.61 -8.78
CA LEU A 276 4.29 -0.83 -9.12
C LEU A 276 5.49 -1.68 -9.53
N THR A 277 5.58 -2.91 -9.06
CA THR A 277 6.76 -3.79 -9.21
C THR A 277 6.51 -5.02 -10.07
N LYS A 278 5.32 -5.12 -10.66
CA LYS A 278 4.90 -6.24 -11.51
C LYS A 278 5.01 -5.90 -13.00
N PRO A 279 4.89 -6.88 -13.90
CA PRO A 279 4.79 -6.66 -15.35
C PRO A 279 3.65 -5.70 -15.73
N THR A 280 2.61 -5.58 -14.91
CA THR A 280 1.50 -4.62 -15.09
C THR A 280 1.96 -3.16 -15.17
N TRP A 281 3.15 -2.84 -14.69
CA TRP A 281 3.74 -1.49 -14.77
C TRP A 281 3.73 -0.91 -16.19
N THR A 282 4.14 -1.70 -17.18
CA THR A 282 4.21 -1.29 -18.60
C THR A 282 3.19 -1.98 -19.48
N ASP A 283 2.33 -2.82 -18.94
CA ASP A 283 1.38 -3.62 -19.72
C ASP A 283 0.36 -2.73 -20.43
N ASN A 284 0.46 -2.65 -21.74
CA ASN A 284 -0.45 -1.86 -22.57
C ASN A 284 -1.88 -2.42 -22.64
N THR A 285 -2.11 -3.62 -22.15
CA THR A 285 -3.47 -4.17 -22.00
C THR A 285 -4.09 -3.77 -20.66
N PHE A 286 -3.27 -3.36 -19.69
CA PHE A 286 -3.68 -2.94 -18.35
C PHE A 286 -3.72 -1.42 -18.26
N GLN A 287 -4.81 -0.83 -18.74
CA GLN A 287 -4.98 0.62 -18.86
C GLN A 287 -6.21 1.10 -18.10
N THR A 288 -6.16 2.32 -17.61
CA THR A 288 -7.36 3.00 -17.09
C THR A 288 -7.33 4.50 -17.48
N PRO A 289 -8.41 5.04 -18.06
CA PRO A 289 -9.55 4.30 -18.62
C PRO A 289 -9.15 3.32 -19.73
N MET A 290 -10.00 2.35 -20.01
CA MET A 290 -9.80 1.36 -21.07
C MET A 290 -9.47 2.04 -22.42
N ASN A 291 -8.47 1.53 -23.16
CA ASN A 291 -8.00 2.06 -24.44
C ASN A 291 -7.48 3.52 -24.41
N SER A 292 -7.22 4.07 -23.23
CA SER A 292 -6.70 5.45 -23.09
C SER A 292 -5.21 5.57 -23.43
N GLY A 293 -4.48 4.47 -23.41
CA GLY A 293 -3.02 4.46 -23.50
C GLY A 293 -2.32 4.77 -22.15
N TYR A 294 -3.06 4.98 -21.06
CA TYR A 294 -2.49 5.30 -19.75
C TYR A 294 -2.26 4.02 -18.93
N THR A 295 -1.04 3.51 -18.98
CA THR A 295 -0.50 2.49 -18.08
C THR A 295 -0.13 3.11 -16.72
N ILE A 296 0.18 2.28 -15.73
CA ILE A 296 0.70 2.77 -14.43
C ILE A 296 1.95 3.62 -14.66
N GLU A 297 2.89 3.11 -15.46
CA GLU A 297 4.16 3.78 -15.80
C GLU A 297 3.92 5.19 -16.33
N LYS A 298 3.11 5.34 -17.38
CA LYS A 298 2.84 6.65 -17.98
C LYS A 298 2.14 7.61 -17.03
N SER A 299 1.21 7.11 -16.24
CA SER A 299 0.45 7.92 -15.29
C SER A 299 1.34 8.43 -14.15
N VAL A 300 2.19 7.56 -13.60
CA VAL A 300 3.18 7.92 -12.56
C VAL A 300 4.18 8.93 -13.11
N ASN A 301 4.68 8.73 -14.33
CA ASN A 301 5.64 9.64 -14.97
C ASN A 301 5.04 11.02 -15.21
N ASN A 302 3.82 11.10 -15.75
CA ASN A 302 3.13 12.37 -15.96
C ASN A 302 2.92 13.12 -14.64
N TRP A 303 2.52 12.42 -13.59
CA TRP A 303 2.40 12.98 -12.26
C TRP A 303 3.74 13.48 -11.70
N PHE A 304 4.79 12.65 -11.79
CA PHE A 304 6.12 13.01 -11.29
C PHE A 304 6.68 14.24 -11.98
N LEU A 305 6.52 14.34 -13.31
CA LEU A 305 6.95 15.47 -14.12
C LEU A 305 6.09 16.72 -13.90
N GLY A 306 4.94 16.58 -13.23
CA GLY A 306 4.05 17.70 -12.94
C GLY A 306 3.41 18.27 -14.21
N VAL A 307 2.98 17.40 -15.15
CA VAL A 307 2.29 17.86 -16.36
C VAL A 307 1.04 18.64 -15.99
N ALA A 308 0.73 19.68 -16.78
CA ALA A 308 -0.35 20.61 -16.45
C ALA A 308 -1.76 20.00 -16.59
N GLU A 309 -1.88 18.92 -17.36
CA GLU A 309 -3.14 18.28 -17.68
C GLU A 309 -3.44 17.12 -16.70
N PRO A 310 -4.34 17.33 -15.72
CA PRO A 310 -4.66 16.32 -14.70
C PRO A 310 -5.19 14.99 -15.28
N GLU A 311 -5.85 15.04 -16.43
CA GLU A 311 -6.36 13.89 -17.16
C GLU A 311 -5.25 12.94 -17.67
N LYS A 312 -3.98 13.29 -17.53
CA LYS A 312 -2.83 12.44 -17.86
C LYS A 312 -2.31 11.63 -16.67
N TYR A 313 -2.82 11.90 -15.44
CA TYR A 313 -2.36 11.23 -14.23
C TYR A 313 -3.44 11.07 -13.13
N LYS A 314 -4.70 11.37 -13.43
CA LYS A 314 -5.83 11.15 -12.52
C LYS A 314 -6.80 10.19 -13.17
N HIS A 315 -6.55 8.90 -12.98
CA HIS A 315 -7.29 7.83 -13.61
C HIS A 315 -7.99 6.97 -12.56
N VAL A 316 -9.23 7.27 -12.27
CA VAL A 316 -10.13 6.43 -11.48
C VAL A 316 -11.21 5.91 -12.40
N ASP A 317 -11.28 4.60 -12.58
CA ASP A 317 -12.23 3.99 -13.49
C ASP A 317 -13.68 4.22 -13.02
N THR A 318 -14.60 4.34 -13.96
CA THR A 318 -16.02 4.57 -13.69
C THR A 318 -16.91 3.38 -14.07
N VAL A 319 -16.34 2.39 -14.76
CA VAL A 319 -17.09 1.21 -15.18
C VAL A 319 -17.21 0.21 -14.04
N SER A 320 -18.26 -0.63 -14.10
CA SER A 320 -18.40 -1.76 -13.18
C SER A 320 -17.89 -3.04 -13.82
N TRP A 321 -17.40 -3.96 -13.00
CA TRP A 321 -17.11 -5.31 -13.44
C TRP A 321 -18.32 -5.94 -14.14
N PRO A 322 -18.17 -6.68 -15.24
CA PRO A 322 -16.92 -7.05 -15.95
C PRO A 322 -16.59 -6.13 -17.15
N ASN A 323 -17.06 -4.90 -17.17
CA ASN A 323 -17.01 -4.04 -18.35
C ASN A 323 -15.64 -3.38 -18.59
N ASN A 324 -14.63 -3.60 -17.74
CA ASN A 324 -13.25 -3.26 -18.04
C ASN A 324 -12.58 -4.47 -18.72
N ALA A 325 -12.60 -4.49 -20.04
CA ALA A 325 -12.08 -5.60 -20.86
C ALA A 325 -10.60 -5.95 -20.65
N PRO A 326 -9.66 -5.00 -20.41
CA PRO A 326 -8.26 -5.33 -20.11
C PRO A 326 -8.09 -6.18 -18.85
N CYS A 327 -8.98 -6.02 -17.87
CA CYS A 327 -8.93 -6.76 -16.62
C CYS A 327 -9.48 -8.17 -16.70
N SER A 328 -10.47 -8.40 -17.57
CA SER A 328 -11.08 -9.72 -17.76
C SER A 328 -10.16 -10.72 -18.47
N GLY A 329 -9.02 -10.24 -18.99
CA GLY A 329 -8.00 -11.05 -19.66
C GLY A 329 -6.73 -11.27 -18.82
N VAL A 330 -6.69 -10.90 -17.54
CA VAL A 330 -5.60 -11.29 -16.62
C VAL A 330 -5.75 -12.78 -16.36
N THR A 331 -5.23 -13.56 -17.31
CA THR A 331 -5.29 -15.01 -17.32
C THR A 331 -4.47 -15.60 -16.16
N THR A 332 -4.82 -16.82 -15.78
CA THR A 332 -4.15 -17.71 -14.82
C THR A 332 -2.61 -17.68 -14.90
N LEU A 333 -2.03 -17.40 -16.08
CA LEU A 333 -0.58 -17.29 -16.27
C LEU A 333 0.03 -16.08 -15.58
N GLN A 334 -0.68 -14.96 -15.51
CA GLN A 334 -0.19 -13.75 -14.83
C GLN A 334 -0.36 -13.85 -13.31
N ARG A 335 -1.36 -14.59 -12.82
CA ARG A 335 -1.55 -14.85 -11.38
C ARG A 335 -0.47 -15.79 -10.82
N SER A 336 -0.08 -16.83 -11.54
CA SER A 336 1.00 -17.74 -11.11
C SER A 336 2.35 -17.02 -10.95
N LEU A 337 2.58 -15.96 -11.72
CA LEU A 337 3.76 -15.09 -11.60
C LEU A 337 3.61 -14.02 -10.51
N MET A 338 2.42 -13.88 -9.93
CA MET A 338 2.11 -12.91 -8.88
C MET A 338 2.23 -13.49 -7.46
N THR A 339 2.31 -14.82 -7.33
CA THR A 339 2.40 -15.55 -6.04
C THR A 339 3.79 -16.11 -5.77
N GLU A 340 4.75 -15.98 -6.66
CA GLU A 340 6.18 -16.27 -6.47
C GLU A 340 7.00 -14.96 -6.28
#